data_ea26f565c9feead104ef21c95be43151
#
_entry.id   ea26f565c9feead104ef21c95be43151
#
_cell.length_a   1.000
_cell.length_b   1.000
_cell.length_c   1.000
_cell.angle_alpha   90.00
_cell.angle_beta   90.00
_cell.angle_gamma   90.00
#
_symmetry.space_group_name_H-M   'P 1'
#
loop_
_entity.id
_entity.type
_entity.pdbx_description
1 polymer ?
#
loop_
_entity_poly.entity_id
_entity_poly.type
_entity_poly.pdbx_seq_one_letter_code
_entity_poly.pdbx_strand_id
1 'polypeptide(L)'
;SSSGNGNSSSPISSIVTISIFALASSGGIIAYKVRIYKKNRVSKKLIRELERIDKDWNYSELKNRVEESFYKIQEAWSKRDIDIAENYISKDLYELHRSKIEWMKVRHEINVLKGIKLISTLPIGVIDLEDESEDLIWFYVKGAMVDYYIDDRNGRYIKGSRRRESFEEYWKFVRSWDTWVLDEIRQIEDVDESFFEAITDGSQYGFKKEEDNQKKL
;
A
#
# COMPACT_ATOMS: atom_id res chain seq x y z
N SER A 1 14.53 41.67 -18.75
CA SER A 1 13.40 41.10 -18.01
C SER A 1 13.28 39.61 -18.35
N SER A 2 13.81 38.80 -17.50
CA SER A 2 13.82 37.33 -17.61
C SER A 2 12.66 36.80 -16.77
N SER A 3 11.67 36.21 -17.43
CA SER A 3 10.58 35.48 -16.76
C SER A 3 11.05 34.08 -16.45
N GLY A 4 11.37 33.84 -15.19
CA GLY A 4 11.59 32.51 -14.66
C GLY A 4 10.24 31.78 -14.46
N ASN A 5 9.97 30.79 -15.29
CA ASN A 5 8.82 29.92 -15.13
C ASN A 5 9.20 28.83 -14.08
N GLY A 6 8.94 29.12 -12.83
CA GLY A 6 9.11 28.18 -11.75
C GLY A 6 7.97 27.15 -11.74
N ASN A 7 8.21 26.00 -12.32
CA ASN A 7 7.34 24.83 -12.20
C ASN A 7 7.51 24.27 -10.79
N SER A 8 6.78 24.80 -9.82
CA SER A 8 6.68 24.23 -8.50
C SER A 8 5.70 23.04 -8.55
N SER A 9 6.22 21.87 -8.87
CA SER A 9 5.52 20.61 -8.62
C SER A 9 5.38 20.44 -7.11
N SER A 10 4.20 20.75 -6.60
CA SER A 10 3.88 20.52 -5.19
C SER A 10 3.84 18.99 -4.93
N PRO A 11 4.53 18.49 -3.90
CA PRO A 11 4.63 17.05 -3.60
C PRO A 11 3.37 16.45 -2.97
N ILE A 12 2.20 17.04 -3.17
CA ILE A 12 0.99 16.73 -2.39
C ILE A 12 -0.08 15.99 -3.22
N SER A 13 0.24 15.53 -4.44
CA SER A 13 -0.78 14.90 -5.30
C SER A 13 -0.66 13.38 -5.43
N SER A 14 -0.04 12.70 -4.49
CA SER A 14 0.25 11.27 -4.60
C SER A 14 -0.56 10.40 -3.66
N ILE A 15 -1.88 10.43 -3.81
CA ILE A 15 -2.70 9.26 -3.54
C ILE A 15 -3.74 9.26 -4.63
N VAL A 16 -3.56 8.29 -5.52
CA VAL A 16 -4.34 8.06 -6.72
C VAL A 16 -4.28 9.20 -7.76
N THR A 17 -3.07 9.56 -8.19
CA THR A 17 -2.94 10.00 -9.58
C THR A 17 -2.78 8.70 -10.38
N ILE A 18 -3.82 8.28 -11.07
CA ILE A 18 -3.76 7.16 -12.01
C ILE A 18 -2.79 7.57 -13.11
N SER A 19 -1.53 7.22 -12.93
CA SER A 19 -0.50 7.42 -13.93
C SER A 19 -0.59 6.27 -14.92
N ILE A 20 -1.25 6.51 -16.04
CA ILE A 20 -1.18 5.60 -17.18
C ILE A 20 0.20 5.78 -17.81
N PHE A 21 1.20 5.07 -17.29
CA PHE A 21 2.45 4.88 -18.02
C PHE A 21 2.31 3.64 -18.91
N ALA A 22 2.26 3.88 -20.20
CA ALA A 22 2.52 2.85 -21.19
C ALA A 22 3.97 2.39 -20.99
N LEU A 23 4.18 1.30 -20.26
CA LEU A 23 5.45 0.59 -20.24
C LEU A 23 5.77 0.15 -21.66
N ALA A 24 6.75 0.81 -22.25
CA ALA A 24 7.05 0.83 -23.68
C ALA A 24 7.60 -0.49 -24.26
N SER A 25 7.49 -1.63 -23.57
CA SER A 25 7.78 -2.93 -24.18
C SER A 25 7.01 -4.06 -23.51
N SER A 26 6.40 -4.91 -24.30
CA SER A 26 5.72 -6.13 -23.83
C SER A 26 6.63 -7.03 -22.99
N GLY A 27 7.94 -7.06 -23.27
CA GLY A 27 8.94 -7.81 -22.51
C GLY A 27 9.14 -7.31 -21.08
N GLY A 28 9.14 -6.00 -20.86
CA GLY A 28 9.29 -5.41 -19.53
C GLY A 28 8.13 -5.72 -18.62
N ILE A 29 6.91 -5.67 -19.15
CA ILE A 29 5.68 -6.00 -18.39
C ILE A 29 5.68 -7.47 -17.97
N ILE A 30 6.09 -8.38 -18.86
CA ILE A 30 6.16 -9.81 -18.55
C ILE A 30 7.21 -10.07 -17.46
N ALA A 31 8.41 -9.51 -17.59
CA ALA A 31 9.48 -9.66 -16.61
C ALA A 31 9.05 -9.15 -15.22
N TYR A 32 8.43 -7.99 -15.18
CA TYR A 32 7.86 -7.39 -13.96
C TYR A 32 6.84 -8.34 -13.29
N LYS A 33 5.87 -8.84 -14.03
CA LYS A 33 4.85 -9.75 -13.50
C LYS A 33 5.45 -11.07 -13.02
N VAL A 34 6.41 -11.63 -13.75
CA VAL A 34 7.13 -12.84 -13.32
C VAL A 34 7.85 -12.59 -11.99
N ARG A 35 8.46 -11.41 -11.80
CA ARG A 35 9.09 -11.04 -10.53
C ARG A 35 8.10 -11.00 -9.39
N ILE A 36 6.96 -10.30 -9.55
CA ILE A 36 5.89 -10.25 -8.54
C ILE A 36 5.42 -11.66 -8.16
N TYR A 37 5.18 -12.54 -9.13
CA TYR A 37 4.76 -13.92 -8.86
C TYR A 37 5.82 -14.76 -8.13
N LYS A 38 7.10 -14.60 -8.48
CA LYS A 38 8.21 -15.27 -7.78
C LYS A 38 8.28 -14.81 -6.32
N LYS A 39 8.27 -13.50 -6.08
CA LYS A 39 8.25 -12.90 -4.74
C LYS A 39 7.03 -13.38 -3.95
N ASN A 40 5.86 -13.37 -4.55
CA ASN A 40 4.64 -13.87 -3.89
C ASN A 40 4.75 -15.34 -3.46
N ARG A 41 5.33 -16.19 -4.31
CA ARG A 41 5.48 -17.61 -3.96
C ARG A 41 6.38 -17.80 -2.74
N VAL A 42 7.49 -17.07 -2.68
CA VAL A 42 8.43 -17.12 -1.56
C VAL A 42 7.79 -16.55 -0.30
N SER A 43 7.21 -15.36 -0.36
CA SER A 43 6.54 -14.72 0.78
C SER A 43 5.41 -15.58 1.36
N LYS A 44 4.58 -16.20 0.51
CA LYS A 44 3.54 -17.12 0.97
C LYS A 44 4.08 -18.35 1.69
N LYS A 45 5.20 -18.89 1.21
CA LYS A 45 5.84 -20.03 1.87
C LYS A 45 6.32 -19.60 3.25
N LEU A 46 7.00 -18.47 3.34
CA LEU A 46 7.54 -17.94 4.57
C LEU A 46 6.43 -17.63 5.60
N ILE A 47 5.36 -16.94 5.20
CA ILE A 47 4.21 -16.66 6.08
C ILE A 47 3.65 -17.97 6.67
N ARG A 48 3.50 -19.04 5.88
CA ARG A 48 3.01 -20.34 6.37
C ARG A 48 3.95 -21.02 7.35
N GLU A 49 5.25 -20.80 7.21
CA GLU A 49 6.25 -21.30 8.14
C GLU A 49 6.19 -20.52 9.44
N LEU A 50 6.09 -19.20 9.38
CA LEU A 50 5.93 -18.31 10.53
C LEU A 50 4.62 -18.57 11.28
N GLU A 51 3.51 -18.78 10.59
CA GLU A 51 2.19 -19.09 11.19
C GLU A 51 2.22 -20.31 12.13
N ARG A 52 3.17 -21.23 11.96
CA ARG A 52 3.31 -22.40 12.84
C ARG A 52 3.85 -22.05 14.21
N ILE A 53 4.62 -20.98 14.31
CA ILE A 53 5.29 -20.54 15.55
C ILE A 53 4.63 -19.28 16.13
N ASP A 54 3.99 -18.49 15.29
CA ASP A 54 3.30 -17.26 15.68
C ASP A 54 2.00 -17.11 14.87
N LYS A 55 0.86 -17.14 15.57
CA LYS A 55 -0.48 -17.11 14.95
C LYS A 55 -0.83 -15.78 14.27
N ASP A 56 -0.17 -14.69 14.64
CA ASP A 56 -0.40 -13.37 14.05
C ASP A 56 0.07 -13.30 12.59
N TRP A 57 0.85 -14.29 12.14
CA TRP A 57 1.19 -14.53 10.75
C TRP A 57 0.12 -15.30 9.96
N ASN A 58 -1.10 -15.46 10.49
CA ASN A 58 -2.17 -16.17 9.77
C ASN A 58 -2.44 -15.52 8.42
N TYR A 59 -2.17 -16.25 7.34
CA TYR A 59 -2.26 -15.74 5.98
C TYR A 59 -3.66 -15.25 5.60
N SER A 60 -4.70 -15.92 6.07
CA SER A 60 -6.09 -15.56 5.77
C SER A 60 -6.48 -14.25 6.47
N GLU A 61 -6.08 -14.10 7.73
CA GLU A 61 -6.32 -12.89 8.51
C GLU A 61 -5.55 -11.70 7.96
N LEU A 62 -4.28 -11.88 7.61
CA LEU A 62 -3.48 -10.88 6.92
C LEU A 62 -4.15 -10.40 5.64
N LYS A 63 -4.64 -11.33 4.81
CA LYS A 63 -5.31 -10.98 3.56
C LYS A 63 -6.60 -10.21 3.80
N ASN A 64 -7.41 -10.63 4.78
CA ASN A 64 -8.62 -9.93 5.17
C ASN A 64 -8.30 -8.52 5.68
N ARG A 65 -7.24 -8.39 6.49
CA ARG A 65 -6.80 -7.09 7.01
C ARG A 65 -6.39 -6.12 5.91
N VAL A 66 -5.66 -6.60 4.90
CA VAL A 66 -5.29 -5.80 3.72
C VAL A 66 -6.54 -5.34 2.95
N GLU A 67 -7.51 -6.24 2.76
CA GLU A 67 -8.77 -5.92 2.08
C GLU A 67 -9.59 -4.89 2.85
N GLU A 68 -9.76 -5.06 4.15
CA GLU A 68 -10.45 -4.10 5.02
C GLU A 68 -9.77 -2.73 4.99
N SER A 69 -8.44 -2.70 5.15
CA SER A 69 -7.65 -1.47 5.07
C SER A 69 -7.84 -0.76 3.73
N PHE A 70 -7.87 -1.52 2.63
CA PHE A 70 -8.10 -0.98 1.30
C PHE A 70 -9.43 -0.23 1.21
N TYR A 71 -10.53 -0.84 1.63
CA TYR A 71 -11.84 -0.19 1.56
C TYR A 71 -11.99 0.94 2.57
N LYS A 72 -11.44 0.81 3.78
CA LYS A 72 -11.51 1.85 4.81
C LYS A 72 -10.76 3.13 4.41
N ILE A 73 -9.60 3.00 3.80
CA ILE A 73 -8.87 4.15 3.29
C ILE A 73 -9.63 4.84 2.16
N GLN A 74 -10.20 4.11 1.21
CA GLN A 74 -10.98 4.71 0.13
C GLN A 74 -12.24 5.42 0.67
N GLU A 75 -12.89 4.84 1.67
CA GLU A 75 -14.02 5.45 2.37
C GLU A 75 -13.62 6.75 3.07
N ALA A 76 -12.50 6.75 3.81
CA ALA A 76 -11.97 7.91 4.51
C ALA A 76 -11.67 9.08 3.54
N TRP A 77 -11.07 8.78 2.40
CA TRP A 77 -10.81 9.78 1.35
C TRP A 77 -12.08 10.37 0.76
N SER A 78 -13.04 9.53 0.37
CA SER A 78 -14.32 9.98 -0.19
C SER A 78 -15.12 10.85 0.78
N LYS A 79 -15.06 10.52 2.06
CA LYS A 79 -15.79 11.25 3.11
C LYS A 79 -14.99 12.42 3.69
N ARG A 80 -13.72 12.56 3.33
CA ARG A 80 -12.78 13.52 3.92
C ARG A 80 -12.72 13.40 5.45
N ASP A 81 -12.67 12.16 5.94
CA ASP A 81 -12.68 11.80 7.36
C ASP A 81 -11.72 10.63 7.60
N ILE A 82 -10.53 10.94 8.09
CA ILE A 82 -9.47 9.94 8.29
C ILE A 82 -9.76 8.99 9.46
N ASP A 83 -10.59 9.39 10.42
CA ASP A 83 -10.91 8.59 11.61
C ASP A 83 -11.57 7.25 11.23
N ILE A 84 -12.21 7.20 10.04
CA ILE A 84 -12.76 5.97 9.47
C ILE A 84 -11.69 4.88 9.28
N ALA A 85 -10.45 5.29 9.01
CA ALA A 85 -9.32 4.39 8.78
C ALA A 85 -8.36 4.28 9.97
N GLU A 86 -8.61 4.95 11.10
CA GLU A 86 -7.70 5.05 12.24
C GLU A 86 -7.14 3.70 12.70
N ASN A 87 -7.99 2.68 12.84
CA ASN A 87 -7.60 1.35 13.30
C ASN A 87 -6.90 0.49 12.23
N TYR A 88 -6.74 1.01 11.00
CA TYR A 88 -6.21 0.27 9.85
C TYR A 88 -4.88 0.79 9.34
N ILE A 89 -4.43 1.94 9.84
CA ILE A 89 -3.22 2.62 9.40
C ILE A 89 -2.33 2.96 10.59
N SER A 90 -1.01 3.11 10.35
CA SER A 90 -0.08 3.57 11.36
C SER A 90 -0.34 5.03 11.74
N LYS A 91 0.16 5.43 12.91
CA LYS A 91 0.04 6.82 13.36
C LYS A 91 0.65 7.81 12.38
N ASP A 92 1.78 7.48 11.80
CA ASP A 92 2.48 8.36 10.85
C ASP A 92 1.68 8.50 9.55
N LEU A 93 1.13 7.40 9.05
CA LEU A 93 0.28 7.43 7.86
C LEU A 93 -1.05 8.14 8.13
N TYR A 94 -1.62 7.98 9.33
CA TYR A 94 -2.81 8.72 9.76
C TYR A 94 -2.56 10.24 9.73
N GLU A 95 -1.48 10.72 10.34
CA GLU A 95 -1.15 12.16 10.36
C GLU A 95 -0.89 12.72 8.95
N LEU A 96 -0.20 11.94 8.11
CA LEU A 96 0.02 12.30 6.73
C LEU A 96 -1.30 12.44 5.96
N HIS A 97 -2.20 11.47 6.09
CA HIS A 97 -3.49 11.48 5.40
C HIS A 97 -4.43 12.55 5.97
N ARG A 98 -4.42 12.75 7.28
CA ARG A 98 -5.15 13.84 7.94
C ARG A 98 -4.77 15.19 7.34
N SER A 99 -3.49 15.47 7.25
CA SER A 99 -2.99 16.71 6.64
C SER A 99 -3.47 16.89 5.20
N LYS A 100 -3.42 15.83 4.39
CA LYS A 100 -3.87 15.87 2.99
C LYS A 100 -5.38 16.12 2.89
N ILE A 101 -6.18 15.48 3.72
CA ILE A 101 -7.63 15.67 3.78
C ILE A 101 -7.98 17.10 4.22
N GLU A 102 -7.29 17.65 5.20
CA GLU A 102 -7.50 19.07 5.60
C GLU A 102 -7.17 20.03 4.46
N TRP A 103 -6.10 19.79 3.71
CA TRP A 103 -5.79 20.56 2.51
C TRP A 103 -6.86 20.43 1.41
N MET A 104 -7.47 19.26 1.24
CA MET A 104 -8.62 19.10 0.33
C MET A 104 -9.79 19.98 0.76
N LYS A 105 -10.09 20.04 2.06
CA LYS A 105 -11.15 20.91 2.60
C LYS A 105 -10.84 22.39 2.34
N VAL A 106 -9.61 22.84 2.58
CA VAL A 106 -9.17 24.20 2.32
C VAL A 106 -9.29 24.59 0.84
N ARG A 107 -8.98 23.66 -0.07
CA ARG A 107 -9.09 23.88 -1.52
C ARG A 107 -10.50 23.65 -2.07
N HIS A 108 -11.46 23.32 -1.23
CA HIS A 108 -12.82 22.96 -1.64
C HIS A 108 -12.86 21.76 -2.61
N GLU A 109 -11.98 20.79 -2.42
CA GLU A 109 -11.91 19.57 -3.23
C GLU A 109 -12.61 18.40 -2.55
N ILE A 110 -13.49 17.71 -3.27
CA ILE A 110 -14.01 16.40 -2.90
C ILE A 110 -13.46 15.36 -3.86
N ASN A 111 -12.90 14.30 -3.31
CA ASN A 111 -12.51 13.12 -4.09
C ASN A 111 -13.72 12.19 -4.25
N VAL A 112 -14.17 12.02 -5.48
CA VAL A 112 -15.30 11.16 -5.83
C VAL A 112 -14.79 9.82 -6.31
N LEU A 113 -14.98 8.79 -5.49
CA LEU A 113 -14.61 7.41 -5.81
C LEU A 113 -15.86 6.58 -6.09
N LYS A 114 -15.88 5.84 -7.20
CA LYS A 114 -17.01 4.97 -7.59
C LYS A 114 -16.56 3.63 -8.10
N GLY A 115 -17.35 2.59 -7.82
CA GLY A 115 -17.09 1.25 -8.31
C GLY A 115 -15.74 0.71 -7.85
N ILE A 116 -15.36 1.02 -6.61
CA ILE A 116 -14.12 0.60 -5.97
C ILE A 116 -14.09 -0.92 -5.93
N LYS A 117 -13.01 -1.50 -6.44
CA LYS A 117 -12.81 -2.95 -6.44
C LYS A 117 -11.35 -3.29 -6.18
N LEU A 118 -11.10 -4.07 -5.16
CA LEU A 118 -9.84 -4.76 -4.97
C LEU A 118 -9.78 -5.97 -5.93
N ILE A 119 -8.77 -6.01 -6.80
CA ILE A 119 -8.63 -7.06 -7.83
C ILE A 119 -7.67 -8.14 -7.34
N SER A 120 -6.56 -7.74 -6.73
CA SER A 120 -5.52 -8.67 -6.27
C SER A 120 -4.72 -8.07 -5.13
N THR A 121 -4.35 -8.93 -4.16
CA THR A 121 -3.36 -8.64 -3.12
C THR A 121 -2.40 -9.82 -3.04
N LEU A 122 -1.12 -9.55 -3.22
CA LEU A 122 -0.08 -10.57 -3.22
C LEU A 122 1.03 -10.15 -2.27
N PRO A 123 1.34 -10.91 -1.20
CA PRO A 123 2.53 -10.64 -0.40
C PRO A 123 3.79 -10.84 -1.25
N ILE A 124 4.71 -9.90 -1.19
CA ILE A 124 5.92 -9.86 -2.02
C ILE A 124 7.21 -9.64 -1.23
N GLY A 125 7.11 -9.45 0.07
CA GLY A 125 8.23 -9.33 0.99
C GLY A 125 7.76 -9.52 2.42
N VAL A 126 8.52 -10.25 3.21
CA VAL A 126 8.23 -10.56 4.61
C VAL A 126 9.50 -10.38 5.40
N ILE A 127 9.44 -9.62 6.47
CA ILE A 127 10.54 -9.44 7.42
C ILE A 127 10.00 -9.73 8.80
N ASP A 128 10.60 -10.72 9.45
CA ASP A 128 10.31 -11.18 10.81
C ASP A 128 11.57 -10.92 11.66
N LEU A 129 11.45 -10.07 12.64
CA LEU A 129 12.55 -9.59 13.46
C LEU A 129 12.40 -10.05 14.93
N GLU A 130 13.45 -9.84 15.73
CA GLU A 130 13.45 -10.17 17.13
C GLU A 130 12.43 -9.33 17.92
N ASP A 131 12.32 -8.06 17.57
CA ASP A 131 11.26 -7.18 18.04
C ASP A 131 10.05 -7.31 17.10
N GLU A 132 9.02 -7.99 17.57
CA GLU A 132 7.78 -8.22 16.81
C GLU A 132 7.12 -6.91 16.35
N SER A 133 7.36 -5.79 17.03
CA SER A 133 6.87 -4.46 16.59
C SER A 133 7.55 -3.93 15.33
N GLU A 134 8.66 -4.54 14.92
CA GLU A 134 9.39 -4.22 13.70
C GLU A 134 9.07 -5.17 12.55
N ASP A 135 8.22 -6.17 12.78
CA ASP A 135 7.76 -7.08 11.73
C ASP A 135 7.02 -6.33 10.64
N LEU A 136 7.27 -6.68 9.40
CA LEU A 136 6.61 -6.05 8.28
C LEU A 136 6.34 -6.99 7.09
N ILE A 137 5.31 -6.63 6.33
CA ILE A 137 4.96 -7.32 5.09
C ILE A 137 4.69 -6.29 4.00
N TRP A 138 5.28 -6.51 2.84
CA TRP A 138 4.93 -5.80 1.63
C TRP A 138 3.92 -6.59 0.80
N PHE A 139 2.88 -5.90 0.36
CA PHE A 139 1.88 -6.42 -0.57
C PHE A 139 1.93 -5.66 -1.89
N TYR A 140 1.89 -6.40 -2.98
CA TYR A 140 1.43 -5.84 -4.25
C TYR A 140 -0.09 -5.80 -4.22
N VAL A 141 -0.64 -4.62 -4.47
CA VAL A 141 -2.08 -4.34 -4.45
C VAL A 141 -2.50 -3.87 -5.84
N LYS A 142 -3.52 -4.51 -6.39
CA LYS A 142 -4.15 -4.08 -7.63
C LYS A 142 -5.62 -3.77 -7.36
N GLY A 143 -6.03 -2.57 -7.71
CA GLY A 143 -7.42 -2.12 -7.62
C GLY A 143 -7.94 -1.54 -8.92
N ALA A 144 -9.22 -1.22 -8.94
CA ALA A 144 -9.83 -0.43 -10.01
C ALA A 144 -10.96 0.42 -9.44
N MET A 145 -11.07 1.65 -9.89
CA MET A 145 -12.14 2.57 -9.53
C MET A 145 -12.26 3.72 -10.53
N VAL A 146 -13.35 4.44 -10.44
CA VAL A 146 -13.49 5.80 -10.98
C VAL A 146 -12.98 6.74 -9.91
N ASP A 147 -12.06 7.63 -10.25
CA ASP A 147 -11.43 8.56 -9.33
C ASP A 147 -11.27 9.94 -9.95
N TYR A 148 -12.02 10.91 -9.44
CA TYR A 148 -11.94 12.29 -9.86
C TYR A 148 -12.26 13.26 -8.74
N TYR A 149 -11.88 14.51 -8.91
CA TYR A 149 -12.11 15.59 -7.95
C TYR A 149 -13.09 16.60 -8.50
N ILE A 150 -13.95 17.09 -7.60
CA ILE A 150 -14.90 18.17 -7.85
C ILE A 150 -14.73 19.29 -6.82
N ASP A 151 -15.14 20.50 -7.20
CA ASP A 151 -15.30 21.63 -6.29
C ASP A 151 -16.57 21.43 -5.45
N ASP A 152 -16.44 21.43 -4.12
CA ASP A 152 -17.55 21.15 -3.18
C ASP A 152 -18.61 22.28 -3.13
N ARG A 153 -18.29 23.45 -3.66
CA ARG A 153 -19.20 24.63 -3.69
C ARG A 153 -20.17 24.59 -4.86
N ASN A 154 -19.79 23.97 -5.98
CA ASN A 154 -20.54 24.04 -7.24
C ASN A 154 -20.56 22.74 -8.05
N GLY A 155 -19.89 21.67 -7.57
CA GLY A 155 -19.84 20.37 -8.23
C GLY A 155 -19.00 20.32 -9.51
N ARG A 156 -18.25 21.39 -9.82
CA ARG A 156 -17.46 21.45 -11.05
C ARG A 156 -16.26 20.51 -10.99
N TYR A 157 -16.03 19.79 -12.08
CA TYR A 157 -14.88 18.90 -12.23
C TYR A 157 -13.56 19.69 -12.13
N ILE A 158 -12.60 19.13 -11.37
CA ILE A 158 -11.27 19.71 -11.19
C ILE A 158 -10.22 18.87 -11.92
N LYS A 159 -10.10 17.57 -11.58
CA LYS A 159 -9.07 16.67 -12.11
C LYS A 159 -9.46 15.19 -11.93
N GLY A 160 -8.68 14.28 -12.51
CA GLY A 160 -8.83 12.82 -12.37
C GLY A 160 -9.54 12.18 -13.56
N SER A 161 -10.05 10.97 -13.40
CA SER A 161 -10.73 10.24 -14.46
C SER A 161 -12.16 9.88 -14.09
N ARG A 162 -13.10 10.20 -14.97
CA ARG A 162 -14.51 9.75 -14.87
C ARG A 162 -14.72 8.36 -15.45
N ARG A 163 -13.66 7.74 -15.99
CA ARG A 163 -13.66 6.36 -16.44
C ARG A 163 -13.07 5.48 -15.35
N ARG A 164 -13.51 4.22 -15.32
CA ARG A 164 -12.92 3.24 -14.42
C ARG A 164 -11.53 2.86 -14.92
N GLU A 165 -10.54 3.04 -14.08
CA GLU A 165 -9.15 2.71 -14.36
C GLU A 165 -8.61 1.75 -13.29
N SER A 166 -7.66 0.90 -13.69
CA SER A 166 -6.95 0.04 -12.76
C SER A 166 -5.65 0.71 -12.34
N PHE A 167 -5.25 0.48 -11.11
CA PHE A 167 -3.98 0.92 -10.55
C PHE A 167 -3.28 -0.24 -9.85
N GLU A 168 -1.98 -0.11 -9.67
CA GLU A 168 -1.12 -1.06 -9.01
C GLU A 168 -0.21 -0.30 -8.04
N GLU A 169 -0.07 -0.79 -6.80
CA GLU A 169 0.66 -0.13 -5.72
C GLU A 169 1.38 -1.16 -4.86
N TYR A 170 2.36 -0.70 -4.09
CA TYR A 170 3.03 -1.48 -3.06
C TYR A 170 2.64 -0.94 -1.69
N TRP A 171 2.07 -1.80 -0.87
CA TRP A 171 1.57 -1.48 0.46
C TRP A 171 2.39 -2.17 1.53
N LYS A 172 3.00 -1.41 2.44
CA LYS A 172 3.72 -1.93 3.61
C LYS A 172 2.79 -1.98 4.80
N PHE A 173 2.62 -3.16 5.35
CA PHE A 173 2.00 -3.37 6.65
C PHE A 173 3.06 -3.62 7.69
N VAL A 174 2.88 -3.03 8.88
CA VAL A 174 3.70 -3.26 10.06
C VAL A 174 2.85 -3.87 11.15
N ARG A 175 3.49 -4.65 12.01
CA ARG A 175 2.81 -5.24 13.16
C ARG A 175 2.55 -4.15 14.20
N SER A 176 1.34 -4.15 14.76
CA SER A 176 0.93 -3.26 15.83
C SER A 176 0.17 -4.07 16.87
N TRP A 177 0.87 -4.45 17.94
CA TRP A 177 0.37 -5.37 18.96
C TRP A 177 -0.02 -6.73 18.33
N ASP A 178 -1.29 -7.10 18.40
CA ASP A 178 -1.88 -8.34 17.88
C ASP A 178 -2.48 -8.20 16.48
N THR A 179 -2.20 -7.09 15.78
CA THR A 179 -2.78 -6.80 14.45
C THR A 179 -1.76 -6.17 13.51
N TRP A 180 -2.17 -5.99 12.28
CA TRP A 180 -1.38 -5.35 11.23
C TRP A 180 -2.03 -4.04 10.78
N VAL A 181 -1.22 -3.01 10.59
CA VAL A 181 -1.66 -1.72 10.11
C VAL A 181 -0.88 -1.30 8.88
N LEU A 182 -1.53 -0.63 7.95
CA LEU A 182 -0.88 -0.07 6.78
C LEU A 182 -0.02 1.13 7.21
N ASP A 183 1.25 1.10 6.82
CA ASP A 183 2.23 2.11 7.20
C ASP A 183 2.74 2.95 6.02
N GLU A 184 2.82 2.34 4.83
CA GLU A 184 3.35 3.03 3.66
C GLU A 184 2.65 2.55 2.38
N ILE A 185 2.42 3.48 1.45
CA ILE A 185 1.95 3.21 0.10
C ILE A 185 2.98 3.78 -0.88
N ARG A 186 3.48 2.95 -1.79
CA ARG A 186 4.34 3.38 -2.90
C ARG A 186 3.68 3.13 -4.23
N GLN A 187 3.80 4.08 -5.12
CA GLN A 187 3.41 3.91 -6.52
C GLN A 187 4.43 3.06 -7.26
N ILE A 188 4.02 2.42 -8.35
CA ILE A 188 4.95 1.62 -9.17
C ILE A 188 6.10 2.45 -9.70
N GLU A 189 5.84 3.70 -10.06
CA GLU A 189 6.80 4.65 -10.60
C GLU A 189 7.87 5.07 -9.59
N ASP A 190 7.56 4.97 -8.30
CA ASP A 190 8.44 5.39 -7.20
C ASP A 190 9.41 4.26 -6.78
N VAL A 191 9.31 3.08 -7.39
CA VAL A 191 10.14 1.93 -7.03
C VAL A 191 11.03 1.50 -8.17
N ASP A 192 12.25 1.14 -7.82
CA ASP A 192 13.27 0.63 -8.73
C ASP A 192 13.71 -0.79 -8.34
N GLU A 193 14.79 -1.27 -8.97
CA GLU A 193 15.35 -2.57 -8.67
C GLU A 193 15.80 -2.71 -7.23
N SER A 194 16.34 -1.65 -6.61
CA SER A 194 16.81 -1.66 -5.23
C SER A 194 15.68 -1.90 -4.22
N PHE A 195 14.46 -1.44 -4.53
CA PHE A 195 13.29 -1.75 -3.72
C PHE A 195 13.03 -3.26 -3.65
N PHE A 196 13.08 -3.95 -4.80
CA PHE A 196 12.85 -5.40 -4.83
C PHE A 196 13.97 -6.21 -4.18
N GLU A 197 15.18 -5.67 -4.12
CA GLU A 197 16.28 -6.25 -3.38
C GLU A 197 16.12 -6.03 -1.88
N ALA A 198 15.67 -4.84 -1.47
CA ALA A 198 15.48 -4.47 -0.07
C ALA A 198 14.33 -5.24 0.59
N ILE A 199 13.23 -5.53 -0.13
CA ILE A 199 12.13 -6.37 0.34
C ILE A 199 12.48 -7.85 0.17
N THR A 200 13.66 -8.24 0.64
CA THR A 200 14.06 -9.63 0.61
C THR A 200 13.28 -10.47 1.62
N ASP A 201 13.23 -11.73 1.38
CA ASP A 201 12.59 -12.77 2.14
C ASP A 201 13.45 -13.09 3.36
N GLY A 202 13.47 -12.20 4.33
CA GLY A 202 14.37 -12.27 5.44
C GLY A 202 13.70 -12.53 6.77
N SER A 203 12.94 -13.61 6.90
CA SER A 203 12.69 -14.10 8.24
C SER A 203 13.95 -14.81 8.73
N GLN A 204 14.61 -14.19 9.67
CA GLN A 204 15.77 -14.79 10.29
C GLN A 204 15.53 -15.17 11.75
N TYR A 205 14.57 -14.50 12.39
CA TYR A 205 14.37 -14.66 13.82
C TYR A 205 13.51 -15.88 14.17
N GLY A 206 12.37 -16.06 13.53
CA GLY A 206 11.49 -17.20 13.80
C GLY A 206 12.16 -18.56 13.61
N PHE A 207 12.99 -18.68 12.57
CA PHE A 207 13.77 -19.91 12.33
C PHE A 207 14.87 -20.12 13.36
N LYS A 208 15.55 -19.06 13.84
CA LYS A 208 16.53 -19.17 14.94
C LYS A 208 15.87 -19.64 16.23
N LYS A 209 14.69 -19.10 16.55
CA LYS A 209 13.93 -19.49 17.75
C LYS A 209 13.54 -20.97 17.74
N GLU A 210 13.18 -21.50 16.57
CA GLU A 210 12.87 -22.92 16.39
C GLU A 210 14.11 -23.81 16.52
N GLU A 211 15.25 -23.42 15.93
CA GLU A 211 16.53 -24.14 16.08
C GLU A 211 17.03 -24.15 17.53
N ASP A 212 16.92 -23.06 18.26
CA ASP A 212 17.33 -22.95 19.65
C ASP A 212 16.43 -23.78 20.59
N ASN A 213 15.14 -23.87 20.29
CA ASN A 213 14.22 -24.73 21.03
C ASN A 213 14.48 -26.22 20.77
N GLN A 214 14.84 -26.61 19.55
CA GLN A 214 15.19 -28.00 19.22
C GLN A 214 16.54 -28.44 19.83
N LYS A 215 17.47 -27.51 20.02
CA LYS A 215 18.77 -27.81 20.70
C LYS A 215 18.65 -27.91 22.21
N LYS A 216 17.54 -27.48 22.81
CA LYS A 216 17.29 -27.54 24.26
C LYS A 216 16.47 -28.79 24.68
N LEU A 217 16.00 -29.58 23.72
CA LEU A 217 15.35 -30.87 23.91
C LEU A 217 16.32 -32.01 23.69
#